data_0fc07e4432de9e0f800600fd46b92474
#
_entry.id   0fc07e4432de9e0f800600fd46b92474
#
_cell.length_a   1.000
_cell.length_b   1.000
_cell.length_c   1.000
_cell.angle_alpha   90.00
_cell.angle_beta   90.00
_cell.angle_gamma   90.00
#
_symmetry.space_group_name_H-M   'P 1'
#
loop_
_entity.id
_entity.type
_entity.pdbx_description
1 polymer ?
#
loop_
_entity_poly.entity_id
_entity_poly.type
_entity_poly.pdbx_seq_one_letter_code
_entity_poly.pdbx_strand_id
1 'polypeptide(L)'
;VSKDREKTYVAGFSMGGYGAWYLGLSRPDIYSKAASMSGALDIAGLYQSSTIQENENNPFSWEDSFGDPEKLAGSNYDLFALYDKDVADGCVPKLYQAVGFDDFLYKSNLHVRDELQKKHADLVYKEDKGGHDWTFWDKYIQDILDWLLQ
;
A
#
# COMPACT_ATOMS: atom_id res chain seq x y z
N VAL A 1 -9.56 21.12 -9.64
CA VAL A 1 -8.75 20.24 -8.79
C VAL A 1 -8.14 21.10 -7.70
N SER A 2 -8.34 20.73 -6.42
CA SER A 2 -7.74 21.44 -5.28
C SER A 2 -6.21 21.31 -5.35
N LYS A 3 -5.51 22.40 -5.02
CA LYS A 3 -4.06 22.38 -4.77
C LYS A 3 -3.74 22.28 -3.27
N ASP A 4 -4.79 22.12 -2.46
CA ASP A 4 -4.68 22.01 -1.02
C ASP A 4 -4.35 20.56 -0.67
N ARG A 5 -3.18 20.34 -0.08
CA ARG A 5 -2.72 19.02 0.38
C ARG A 5 -3.77 18.34 1.25
N GLU A 6 -4.36 19.08 2.18
CA GLU A 6 -5.35 18.53 3.14
C GLU A 6 -6.65 18.08 2.48
N LYS A 7 -6.83 18.35 1.20
CA LYS A 7 -7.98 17.94 0.37
C LYS A 7 -7.58 17.07 -0.81
N THR A 8 -6.36 16.53 -0.77
CA THR A 8 -5.83 15.68 -1.85
C THR A 8 -5.47 14.32 -1.28
N TYR A 9 -6.16 13.29 -1.77
CA TYR A 9 -6.08 11.92 -1.27
C TYR A 9 -5.87 10.95 -2.42
N VAL A 10 -5.37 9.76 -2.09
CA VAL A 10 -5.20 8.68 -3.06
C VAL A 10 -5.64 7.35 -2.45
N ALA A 11 -6.35 6.53 -3.22
CA ALA A 11 -6.80 5.20 -2.81
C ALA A 11 -6.68 4.21 -3.96
N GLY A 12 -6.48 2.95 -3.64
CA GLY A 12 -6.42 1.88 -4.63
C GLY A 12 -6.53 0.48 -4.02
N PHE A 13 -6.65 -0.51 -4.88
CA PHE A 13 -6.71 -1.92 -4.48
C PHE A 13 -5.66 -2.75 -5.22
N SER A 14 -5.24 -3.88 -4.64
CA SER A 14 -4.23 -4.79 -5.22
C SER A 14 -2.94 -4.04 -5.58
N MET A 15 -2.46 -4.12 -6.81
CA MET A 15 -1.34 -3.29 -7.29
C MET A 15 -1.64 -1.79 -7.22
N GLY A 16 -2.89 -1.38 -7.41
CA GLY A 16 -3.31 0.02 -7.21
C GLY A 16 -3.27 0.44 -5.73
N GLY A 17 -3.40 -0.51 -4.79
CA GLY A 17 -3.18 -0.28 -3.36
C GLY A 17 -1.72 0.05 -3.04
N TYR A 18 -0.78 -0.70 -3.64
CA TYR A 18 0.63 -0.33 -3.63
C TYR A 18 0.84 1.04 -4.28
N GLY A 19 0.30 1.26 -5.48
CA GLY A 19 0.42 2.52 -6.21
C GLY A 19 -0.11 3.72 -5.42
N ALA A 20 -1.21 3.56 -4.68
CA ALA A 20 -1.76 4.61 -3.83
C ALA A 20 -0.80 4.98 -2.69
N TRP A 21 -0.25 4.00 -1.99
CA TRP A 21 0.74 4.26 -0.95
C TRP A 21 2.06 4.78 -1.51
N TYR A 22 2.50 4.25 -2.65
CA TYR A 22 3.69 4.74 -3.34
C TYR A 22 3.56 6.23 -3.72
N LEU A 23 2.42 6.65 -4.28
CA LEU A 23 2.17 8.06 -4.60
C LEU A 23 2.09 8.91 -3.34
N GLY A 24 1.38 8.46 -2.31
CA GLY A 24 1.25 9.15 -1.03
C GLY A 24 2.61 9.41 -0.37
N LEU A 25 3.42 8.36 -0.26
CA LEU A 25 4.75 8.41 0.38
C LEU A 25 5.84 9.03 -0.52
N SER A 26 5.72 8.96 -1.84
CA SER A 26 6.66 9.65 -2.74
C SER A 26 6.38 11.15 -2.86
N ARG A 27 5.14 11.56 -2.61
CA ARG A 27 4.69 12.95 -2.72
C ARG A 27 3.85 13.36 -1.51
N PRO A 28 4.42 13.27 -0.27
CA PRO A 28 3.71 13.67 0.94
C PRO A 28 3.41 15.17 0.98
N ASP A 29 4.05 15.95 0.11
CA ASP A 29 3.75 17.36 -0.14
C ASP A 29 2.42 17.58 -0.88
N ILE A 30 1.92 16.56 -1.58
CA ILE A 30 0.66 16.62 -2.34
C ILE A 30 -0.46 15.89 -1.62
N TYR A 31 -0.18 14.69 -1.10
CA TYR A 31 -1.20 13.80 -0.53
C TYR A 31 -1.16 13.82 0.99
N SER A 32 -2.29 14.13 1.62
CA SER A 32 -2.43 14.07 3.08
C SER A 32 -2.87 12.69 3.57
N LYS A 33 -3.51 11.90 2.72
CA LYS A 33 -4.01 10.56 3.03
C LYS A 33 -3.82 9.59 1.87
N ALA A 34 -3.44 8.36 2.19
CA ALA A 34 -3.30 7.27 1.22
C ALA A 34 -3.95 5.97 1.74
N ALA A 35 -4.82 5.37 0.94
CA ALA A 35 -5.57 4.17 1.31
C ALA A 35 -5.29 2.99 0.37
N SER A 36 -5.16 1.81 0.96
CA SER A 36 -4.93 0.54 0.25
C SER A 36 -5.94 -0.51 0.67
N MET A 37 -6.54 -1.18 -0.32
CA MET A 37 -7.34 -2.40 -0.15
C MET A 37 -6.59 -3.57 -0.76
N SER A 38 -6.36 -4.64 -0.01
CA SER A 38 -5.67 -5.84 -0.53
C SER A 38 -4.37 -5.49 -1.26
N GLY A 39 -3.58 -4.55 -0.75
CA GLY A 39 -2.42 -4.02 -1.46
C GLY A 39 -1.23 -4.97 -1.46
N ALA A 40 -0.48 -5.01 -2.57
CA ALA A 40 0.82 -5.66 -2.67
C ALA A 40 1.91 -4.75 -2.07
N LEU A 41 1.80 -4.42 -0.77
CA LEU A 41 2.54 -3.32 -0.14
C LEU A 41 4.01 -3.63 0.14
N ASP A 42 4.35 -4.89 0.45
CA ASP A 42 5.73 -5.34 0.65
C ASP A 42 6.25 -6.02 -0.63
N ILE A 43 6.62 -5.23 -1.61
CA ILE A 43 7.09 -5.73 -2.91
C ILE A 43 8.33 -6.61 -2.75
N ALA A 44 9.28 -6.22 -1.91
CA ALA A 44 10.52 -6.97 -1.70
C ALA A 44 10.25 -8.34 -1.05
N GLY A 45 9.42 -8.38 -0.01
CA GLY A 45 9.03 -9.63 0.66
C GLY A 45 8.15 -10.53 -0.21
N LEU A 46 7.26 -9.96 -1.00
CA LEU A 46 6.42 -10.73 -1.94
C LEU A 46 7.25 -11.38 -3.03
N TYR A 47 8.25 -10.70 -3.56
CA TYR A 47 9.17 -11.27 -4.52
C TYR A 47 9.99 -12.42 -3.92
N GLN A 48 10.57 -12.22 -2.72
CA GLN A 48 11.37 -13.25 -2.04
C GLN A 48 10.55 -14.49 -1.64
N SER A 49 9.29 -14.31 -1.29
CA SER A 49 8.41 -15.41 -0.85
C SER A 49 7.86 -16.25 -2.00
N SER A 50 8.15 -15.93 -3.25
CA SER A 50 7.55 -16.54 -4.45
C SER A 50 6.00 -16.49 -4.44
N THR A 51 5.41 -15.65 -3.62
CA THR A 51 3.95 -15.45 -3.55
C THR A 51 3.42 -14.89 -4.86
N ILE A 52 4.29 -14.15 -5.55
CA ILE A 52 4.08 -13.63 -6.89
C ILE A 52 5.11 -14.32 -7.79
N GLN A 53 4.73 -15.49 -8.32
CA GLN A 53 5.56 -16.18 -9.31
C GLN A 53 5.41 -15.48 -10.66
N GLU A 54 6.53 -15.25 -11.32
CA GLU A 54 6.54 -14.94 -12.74
C GLU A 54 5.94 -16.13 -13.49
N ASN A 55 4.77 -15.94 -14.07
CA ASN A 55 4.20 -16.88 -14.98
C ASN A 55 4.68 -16.46 -16.38
N GLU A 56 5.22 -17.41 -17.15
CA GLU A 56 5.66 -17.17 -18.55
C GLU A 56 4.58 -16.52 -19.43
N ASN A 57 3.31 -16.62 -19.02
CA ASN A 57 2.16 -15.99 -19.69
C ASN A 57 1.75 -14.64 -19.05
N ASN A 58 2.47 -14.14 -18.04
CA ASN A 58 2.18 -12.83 -17.48
C ASN A 58 2.87 -11.74 -18.33
N PRO A 59 2.13 -10.87 -19.00
CA PRO A 59 2.72 -9.79 -19.81
C PRO A 59 3.42 -8.71 -18.97
N PHE A 60 3.30 -8.78 -17.64
CA PHE A 60 3.92 -7.84 -16.71
C PHE A 60 5.04 -8.53 -15.94
N SER A 61 6.27 -8.28 -16.32
CA SER A 61 7.43 -8.65 -15.53
C SER A 61 7.60 -7.70 -14.35
N TRP A 62 7.79 -8.26 -13.16
CA TRP A 62 8.14 -7.46 -11.98
C TRP A 62 9.49 -6.78 -12.14
N GLU A 63 10.44 -7.43 -12.79
CA GLU A 63 11.77 -6.87 -13.10
C GLU A 63 11.65 -5.67 -14.03
N ASP A 64 10.76 -5.72 -15.04
CA ASP A 64 10.50 -4.59 -15.92
C ASP A 64 9.85 -3.40 -15.18
N SER A 65 9.08 -3.70 -14.12
CA SER A 65 8.36 -2.68 -13.35
C SER A 65 9.20 -2.07 -12.24
N PHE A 66 9.99 -2.89 -11.54
CA PHE A 66 10.69 -2.52 -10.29
C PHE A 66 12.21 -2.71 -10.37
N GLY A 67 12.71 -3.28 -11.45
CA GLY A 67 14.13 -3.57 -11.62
C GLY A 67 14.59 -4.82 -10.87
N ASP A 68 15.87 -4.86 -10.52
CA ASP A 68 16.52 -5.99 -9.88
C ASP A 68 15.91 -6.27 -8.49
N PRO A 69 15.33 -7.46 -8.27
CA PRO A 69 14.70 -7.83 -7.00
C PRO A 69 15.59 -7.74 -5.79
N GLU A 70 16.90 -8.01 -5.96
CA GLU A 70 17.87 -7.96 -4.87
C GLU A 70 18.12 -6.51 -4.38
N LYS A 71 17.71 -5.52 -5.17
CA LYS A 71 17.87 -4.09 -4.89
C LYS A 71 16.57 -3.40 -4.48
N LEU A 72 15.46 -4.13 -4.33
CA LEU A 72 14.16 -3.54 -3.98
C LEU A 72 14.13 -3.01 -2.55
N ALA A 73 14.62 -3.80 -1.58
CA ALA A 73 14.67 -3.37 -0.20
C ALA A 73 15.55 -2.11 -0.03
N GLY A 74 15.00 -1.07 0.59
CA GLY A 74 15.67 0.22 0.76
C GLY A 74 15.70 1.11 -0.49
N SER A 75 15.12 0.68 -1.61
CA SER A 75 15.01 1.48 -2.82
C SER A 75 13.84 2.48 -2.76
N ASN A 76 13.70 3.30 -3.81
CA ASN A 76 12.56 4.20 -3.97
C ASN A 76 11.22 3.46 -4.21
N TYR A 77 11.22 2.15 -4.39
CA TYR A 77 10.04 1.31 -4.53
C TYR A 77 9.66 0.64 -3.21
N ASP A 78 10.52 0.68 -2.20
CA ASP A 78 10.26 0.15 -0.86
C ASP A 78 9.45 1.15 -0.04
N LEU A 79 8.19 0.78 0.25
CA LEU A 79 7.28 1.65 1.00
C LEU A 79 7.75 1.89 2.44
N PHE A 80 8.49 0.97 3.05
CA PHE A 80 9.05 1.17 4.37
C PHE A 80 10.17 2.22 4.36
N ALA A 81 11.03 2.19 3.32
CA ALA A 81 12.08 3.18 3.15
C ALA A 81 11.51 4.58 2.87
N LEU A 82 10.46 4.67 2.04
CA LEU A 82 9.76 5.92 1.80
C LEU A 82 9.10 6.46 3.08
N TYR A 83 8.45 5.60 3.85
CA TYR A 83 7.83 5.96 5.12
C TYR A 83 8.87 6.52 6.11
N ASP A 84 10.02 5.85 6.27
CA ASP A 84 11.09 6.28 7.17
C ASP A 84 11.66 7.64 6.75
N LYS A 85 11.80 7.87 5.45
CA LYS A 85 12.20 9.17 4.90
C LYS A 85 11.19 10.26 5.24
N ASP A 86 9.90 10.00 5.06
CA ASP A 86 8.83 10.96 5.33
C ASP A 86 8.75 11.31 6.82
N VAL A 87 8.99 10.33 7.71
CA VAL A 87 9.09 10.56 9.16
C VAL A 87 10.27 11.48 9.46
N ALA A 88 11.44 11.24 8.86
CA ALA A 88 12.62 12.09 9.04
C ALA A 88 12.41 13.51 8.52
N ASP A 89 11.67 13.67 7.43
CA ASP A 89 11.34 14.97 6.82
C ASP A 89 10.17 15.69 7.56
N GLY A 90 9.49 15.00 8.48
CA GLY A 90 8.37 15.55 9.26
C GLY A 90 7.08 15.78 8.44
N CYS A 91 6.94 15.07 7.32
CA CYS A 91 5.77 15.17 6.44
C CYS A 91 5.32 13.77 6.01
N VAL A 92 4.42 13.16 6.77
CA VAL A 92 3.89 11.82 6.53
C VAL A 92 2.41 11.88 6.20
N PRO A 93 1.92 11.18 5.16
CA PRO A 93 0.48 11.02 4.95
C PRO A 93 -0.11 10.09 6.01
N LYS A 94 -1.38 10.28 6.35
CA LYS A 94 -2.14 9.27 7.10
C LYS A 94 -2.40 8.07 6.20
N LEU A 95 -2.27 6.87 6.77
CA LEU A 95 -2.38 5.63 6.03
C LEU A 95 -3.64 4.85 6.43
N TYR A 96 -4.27 4.23 5.43
CA TYR A 96 -5.37 3.30 5.64
C TYR A 96 -5.04 1.98 4.91
N GLN A 97 -5.26 0.87 5.58
CA GLN A 97 -5.03 -0.48 5.05
C GLN A 97 -6.22 -1.38 5.37
N ALA A 98 -6.77 -2.04 4.35
CA ALA A 98 -7.79 -3.07 4.52
C ALA A 98 -7.41 -4.34 3.77
N VAL A 99 -7.70 -5.52 4.35
CA VAL A 99 -7.44 -6.82 3.72
C VAL A 99 -8.43 -7.87 4.20
N GLY A 100 -8.84 -8.77 3.31
CA GLY A 100 -9.72 -9.90 3.64
C GLY A 100 -8.95 -11.09 4.23
N PHE A 101 -9.58 -11.86 5.13
CA PHE A 101 -8.95 -13.05 5.75
C PHE A 101 -8.60 -14.15 4.74
N ASP A 102 -9.36 -14.25 3.64
CA ASP A 102 -9.18 -15.24 2.59
C ASP A 102 -8.34 -14.70 1.39
N ASP A 103 -7.78 -13.50 1.53
CA ASP A 103 -6.93 -12.87 0.51
C ASP A 103 -5.54 -13.52 0.52
N PHE A 104 -5.01 -13.84 -0.67
CA PHE A 104 -3.66 -14.41 -0.78
C PHE A 104 -2.56 -13.44 -0.31
N LEU A 105 -2.84 -12.13 -0.27
CA LEU A 105 -1.96 -11.10 0.29
C LEU A 105 -2.16 -10.87 1.79
N TYR A 106 -3.06 -11.63 2.46
CA TYR A 106 -3.38 -11.39 3.87
C TYR A 106 -2.14 -11.40 4.76
N LYS A 107 -1.29 -12.43 4.65
CA LYS A 107 -0.07 -12.54 5.48
C LYS A 107 0.92 -11.41 5.24
N SER A 108 1.11 -10.99 3.99
CA SER A 108 1.95 -9.85 3.64
C SER A 108 1.39 -8.56 4.23
N ASN A 109 0.07 -8.37 4.18
CA ASN A 109 -0.59 -7.21 4.77
C ASN A 109 -0.47 -7.18 6.30
N LEU A 110 -0.53 -8.34 6.98
CA LEU A 110 -0.26 -8.42 8.42
C LEU A 110 1.17 -7.98 8.76
N HIS A 111 2.14 -8.45 7.98
CA HIS A 111 3.54 -8.04 8.16
C HIS A 111 3.70 -6.53 8.04
N VAL A 112 3.13 -5.91 7.00
CA VAL A 112 3.19 -4.46 6.79
C VAL A 112 2.53 -3.70 7.96
N ARG A 113 1.35 -4.13 8.42
CA ARG A 113 0.70 -3.57 9.60
C ARG A 113 1.61 -3.61 10.82
N ASP A 114 2.19 -4.77 11.11
CA ASP A 114 3.01 -4.96 12.31
C ASP A 114 4.27 -4.11 12.28
N GLU A 115 4.93 -4.00 11.13
CA GLU A 115 6.12 -3.14 10.95
C GLU A 115 5.77 -1.64 11.11
N LEU A 116 4.65 -1.19 10.55
CA LEU A 116 4.22 0.21 10.71
C LEU A 116 3.74 0.52 12.12
N GLN A 117 3.10 -0.43 12.83
CA GLN A 117 2.73 -0.28 14.23
C GLN A 117 3.96 -0.15 15.15
N LYS A 118 5.03 -0.91 14.90
CA LYS A 118 6.31 -0.76 15.61
C LYS A 118 6.92 0.64 15.42
N LYS A 119 6.67 1.24 14.26
CA LYS A 119 7.11 2.61 13.92
C LYS A 119 6.15 3.69 14.42
N HIS A 120 5.07 3.33 15.13
CA HIS A 120 4.02 4.23 15.61
C HIS A 120 3.35 5.05 14.49
N ALA A 121 3.18 4.45 13.32
CA ALA A 121 2.53 5.08 12.19
C ALA A 121 1.07 5.45 12.48
N ASP A 122 0.60 6.58 11.94
CA ASP A 122 -0.83 6.93 11.90
C ASP A 122 -1.52 6.07 10.84
N LEU A 123 -1.81 4.81 11.24
CA LEU A 123 -2.37 3.77 10.39
C LEU A 123 -3.75 3.35 10.89
N VAL A 124 -4.76 3.50 10.06
CA VAL A 124 -6.04 2.81 10.20
C VAL A 124 -5.94 1.45 9.54
N TYR A 125 -6.09 0.37 10.32
CA TYR A 125 -6.06 -1.00 9.82
C TYR A 125 -7.43 -1.66 9.98
N LYS A 126 -7.90 -2.32 8.93
CA LYS A 126 -9.14 -3.08 8.90
C LYS A 126 -8.91 -4.46 8.31
N GLU A 127 -9.54 -5.47 8.89
CA GLU A 127 -9.60 -6.82 8.35
C GLU A 127 -10.98 -7.41 8.54
N ASP A 128 -11.42 -8.26 7.62
CA ASP A 128 -12.75 -8.88 7.66
C ASP A 128 -12.79 -10.11 6.76
N LYS A 129 -13.94 -10.80 6.75
CA LYS A 129 -14.21 -11.86 5.80
C LYS A 129 -14.17 -11.33 4.38
N GLY A 130 -13.54 -12.08 3.50
CA GLY A 130 -13.45 -11.77 2.08
C GLY A 130 -12.11 -12.16 1.50
N GLY A 131 -12.07 -12.28 0.19
CA GLY A 131 -10.90 -12.61 -0.59
C GLY A 131 -10.38 -11.42 -1.39
N HIS A 132 -9.56 -11.73 -2.39
CA HIS A 132 -9.00 -10.77 -3.33
C HIS A 132 -10.01 -10.49 -4.46
N ASP A 133 -11.14 -9.86 -4.14
CA ASP A 133 -12.26 -9.72 -5.05
C ASP A 133 -13.06 -8.41 -4.88
N TRP A 134 -13.90 -8.16 -5.87
CA TRP A 134 -14.75 -6.96 -5.91
C TRP A 134 -15.75 -6.87 -4.76
N THR A 135 -16.18 -7.99 -4.18
CA THR A 135 -17.13 -7.98 -3.04
C THR A 135 -16.48 -7.32 -1.83
N PHE A 136 -15.21 -7.64 -1.57
CA PHE A 136 -14.46 -7.02 -0.51
C PHE A 136 -14.16 -5.54 -0.81
N TRP A 137 -13.72 -5.23 -2.03
CA TRP A 137 -13.32 -3.87 -2.41
C TRP A 137 -14.51 -2.90 -2.47
N ASP A 138 -15.68 -3.33 -2.97
CA ASP A 138 -16.90 -2.51 -3.02
C ASP A 138 -17.40 -2.15 -1.61
N LYS A 139 -17.24 -3.06 -0.65
CA LYS A 139 -17.54 -2.80 0.76
C LYS A 139 -16.58 -1.76 1.35
N TYR A 140 -15.28 -1.97 1.18
CA TYR A 140 -14.27 -1.15 1.86
C TYR A 140 -14.02 0.20 1.20
N ILE A 141 -14.32 0.39 -0.08
CA ILE A 141 -14.23 1.71 -0.70
C ILE A 141 -15.17 2.72 -0.03
N GLN A 142 -16.31 2.28 0.49
CA GLN A 142 -17.26 3.14 1.20
C GLN A 142 -16.67 3.62 2.54
N ASP A 143 -16.08 2.70 3.33
CA ASP A 143 -15.39 3.03 4.58
C ASP A 143 -14.18 3.94 4.35
N ILE A 144 -13.44 3.71 3.26
CA ILE A 144 -12.32 4.56 2.85
C ILE A 144 -12.78 5.97 2.47
N LEU A 145 -13.87 6.11 1.70
CA LEU A 145 -14.40 7.42 1.32
C LEU A 145 -14.82 8.21 2.55
N ASP A 146 -15.49 7.56 3.52
CA ASP A 146 -15.85 8.20 4.78
C ASP A 146 -14.61 8.65 5.56
N TRP A 147 -13.57 7.80 5.63
CA TRP A 147 -12.32 8.16 6.28
C TRP A 147 -11.54 9.27 5.57
N LEU A 148 -11.54 9.29 4.24
CA LEU A 148 -10.87 10.33 3.45
C LEU A 148 -11.51 11.71 3.68
N LEU A 149 -12.84 11.77 3.85
CA LEU A 149 -13.61 13.00 3.96
C LEU A 149 -13.72 13.55 5.40
N GLN A 150 -13.24 12.83 6.40
CA GLN A 150 -13.10 13.32 7.78
C GLN A 150 -11.91 14.29 7.90
#